data_032d9ad1f859e899d5b52d0d89b2d7c4
#
_entry.id   032d9ad1f859e899d5b52d0d89b2d7c4
#
_cell.length_a   1.000
_cell.length_b   1.000
_cell.length_c   1.000
_cell.angle_alpha   90.00
_cell.angle_beta   90.00
_cell.angle_gamma   90.00
#
_symmetry.space_group_name_H-M   'P 1'
#
loop_
_entity.id
_entity.type
_entity.pdbx_description
1 polymer ?
#
loop_
_entity_poly.entity_id
_entity_poly.type
_entity_poly.pdbx_seq_one_letter_code
_entity_poly.pdbx_strand_id
1 'polypeptide(L)'
;MSLPIPDCTRRAFVGTTVAASATLALAACGDGSSAAPNNEPSAPPSPEGEGTVVATVAELPVGTRLSVAAVRTRGGEAGKQAGFLLFRPNDKTVLAYTAICTHQGCAVTTKDPNGEAFYCPCHGSYFQPEDGKAVAGPARAALERFAAEIKGDDVLIYV
;
A
#
# COMPACT_ATOMS: atom_id res chain seq x y z
N MET A 1 38.61 -11.62 42.58
CA MET A 1 38.89 -12.66 41.52
C MET A 1 38.65 -12.02 40.18
N SER A 2 39.74 -11.55 39.54
CA SER A 2 39.68 -10.92 38.21
C SER A 2 40.06 -11.98 37.18
N LEU A 3 39.23 -12.13 36.16
CA LEU A 3 39.49 -13.02 35.03
C LEU A 3 40.32 -12.26 33.95
N PRO A 4 41.33 -12.88 33.34
CA PRO A 4 42.17 -12.22 32.32
C PRO A 4 41.49 -12.26 30.94
N ILE A 5 41.65 -11.15 30.21
CA ILE A 5 41.24 -10.97 28.82
C ILE A 5 42.33 -11.58 27.92
N PRO A 6 42.02 -12.40 26.92
CA PRO A 6 43.01 -12.92 25.98
C PRO A 6 43.44 -11.89 24.95
N ASP A 7 44.74 -11.68 24.80
CA ASP A 7 45.40 -10.87 23.78
C ASP A 7 45.18 -11.46 22.37
N CYS A 8 44.69 -10.62 21.45
CA CYS A 8 44.55 -10.96 20.03
C CYS A 8 45.85 -10.64 19.29
N THR A 9 46.71 -11.63 19.12
CA THR A 9 48.02 -11.50 18.44
C THR A 9 47.79 -11.41 16.92
N ARG A 10 48.20 -10.28 16.34
CA ARG A 10 48.32 -10.10 14.89
C ARG A 10 49.46 -10.95 14.33
N ARG A 11 49.14 -12.02 13.62
CA ARG A 11 50.10 -12.73 12.79
C ARG A 11 50.13 -12.13 11.40
N ALA A 12 51.25 -11.47 11.11
CA ALA A 12 51.63 -11.07 9.77
C ALA A 12 51.93 -12.31 8.92
N PHE A 13 51.23 -12.48 7.78
CA PHE A 13 51.58 -13.42 6.75
C PHE A 13 52.26 -12.67 5.60
N VAL A 14 53.60 -12.81 5.53
CA VAL A 14 54.38 -12.45 4.35
C VAL A 14 54.59 -13.77 3.59
N GLY A 15 54.31 -13.81 2.32
CA GLY A 15 54.78 -14.89 1.50
C GLY A 15 54.10 -15.06 0.16
N THR A 16 54.81 -14.66 -0.88
CA THR A 16 54.99 -15.27 -2.20
C THR A 16 53.93 -15.00 -3.29
N THR A 17 54.37 -14.17 -4.25
CA THR A 17 53.82 -13.94 -5.58
C THR A 17 53.82 -15.20 -6.43
N VAL A 18 52.63 -15.62 -6.92
CA VAL A 18 52.50 -16.42 -8.13
C VAL A 18 51.50 -15.74 -9.03
N ALA A 19 51.95 -15.25 -10.19
CA ALA A 19 51.14 -14.70 -11.23
C ALA A 19 50.30 -15.82 -11.87
N ALA A 20 49.03 -15.79 -11.63
CA ALA A 20 48.03 -16.51 -12.42
C ALA A 20 46.91 -15.58 -12.76
N SER A 21 46.78 -15.26 -14.06
CA SER A 21 45.71 -14.45 -14.62
C SER A 21 44.39 -15.14 -14.41
N ALA A 22 43.68 -14.79 -13.35
CA ALA A 22 42.30 -15.20 -13.14
C ALA A 22 41.43 -13.95 -13.40
N THR A 23 40.66 -14.00 -14.47
CA THR A 23 39.54 -13.12 -14.73
C THR A 23 38.60 -13.17 -13.53
N LEU A 24 38.67 -12.16 -12.66
CA LEU A 24 37.63 -11.96 -11.65
C LEU A 24 36.35 -11.53 -12.37
N ALA A 25 35.43 -12.49 -12.57
CA ALA A 25 34.04 -12.14 -12.68
C ALA A 25 33.62 -11.49 -11.34
N LEU A 26 33.49 -10.17 -11.31
CA LEU A 26 32.78 -9.49 -10.25
C LEU A 26 31.34 -9.99 -10.33
N ALA A 27 31.01 -10.99 -9.51
CA ALA A 27 29.64 -11.21 -9.12
C ALA A 27 29.22 -9.91 -8.41
N ALA A 28 28.50 -9.06 -9.13
CA ALA A 28 27.77 -7.97 -8.53
C ALA A 28 26.85 -8.62 -7.49
N CYS A 29 27.23 -8.50 -6.21
CA CYS A 29 26.28 -8.66 -5.12
C CYS A 29 25.20 -7.64 -5.44
N GLY A 30 24.04 -8.13 -5.92
CA GLY A 30 22.86 -7.34 -6.02
C GLY A 30 22.62 -6.71 -4.66
N ASP A 31 22.91 -5.44 -4.56
CA ASP A 31 22.40 -4.59 -3.51
C ASP A 31 20.91 -4.86 -3.48
N GLY A 32 20.45 -5.38 -2.37
CA GLY A 32 19.04 -5.48 -2.06
C GLY A 32 18.46 -4.07 -2.06
N SER A 33 18.21 -3.55 -3.26
CA SER A 33 17.35 -2.40 -3.45
C SER A 33 16.03 -2.81 -2.84
N SER A 34 15.81 -2.40 -1.60
CA SER A 34 14.46 -2.25 -1.08
C SER A 34 13.79 -1.31 -2.06
N ALA A 35 13.06 -1.88 -3.03
CA ALA A 35 12.29 -1.09 -3.97
C ALA A 35 11.50 -0.09 -3.12
N ALA A 36 11.68 1.19 -3.39
CA ALA A 36 10.89 2.21 -2.73
C ALA A 36 9.42 1.80 -2.89
N PRO A 37 8.60 1.93 -1.82
CA PRO A 37 7.20 1.53 -1.88
C PRO A 37 6.59 2.12 -3.15
N ASN A 38 5.96 1.26 -3.96
CA ASN A 38 5.45 1.66 -5.27
C ASN A 38 4.21 2.54 -5.08
N ASN A 39 4.33 3.84 -5.39
CA ASN A 39 3.21 4.78 -5.39
C ASN A 39 2.46 4.77 -6.74
N GLU A 40 2.63 3.72 -7.53
CA GLU A 40 1.81 3.53 -8.72
C GLU A 40 0.42 3.02 -8.31
N PRO A 41 -0.65 3.55 -8.95
CA PRO A 41 -1.98 3.06 -8.69
C PRO A 41 -2.08 1.58 -9.05
N SER A 42 -2.69 0.79 -8.17
CA SER A 42 -3.05 -0.58 -8.54
C SER A 42 -4.00 -0.56 -9.72
N ALA A 43 -3.76 -1.40 -10.73
CA ALA A 43 -4.75 -1.61 -11.77
C ALA A 43 -6.07 -2.04 -11.13
N PRO A 44 -7.22 -1.58 -11.63
CA PRO A 44 -8.50 -2.03 -11.10
C PRO A 44 -8.61 -3.55 -11.29
N PRO A 45 -8.79 -4.31 -10.20
CA PRO A 45 -9.02 -5.74 -10.33
C PRO A 45 -10.36 -5.97 -11.06
N SER A 46 -10.46 -7.10 -11.76
CA SER A 46 -11.72 -7.51 -12.36
C SER A 46 -12.73 -7.87 -11.26
N PRO A 47 -14.01 -7.54 -11.43
CA PRO A 47 -15.06 -8.02 -10.57
C PRO A 47 -15.11 -9.56 -10.61
N GLU A 48 -14.96 -10.23 -9.48
CA GLU A 48 -15.03 -11.68 -9.37
C GLU A 48 -15.97 -12.07 -8.23
N GLY A 49 -16.87 -13.03 -8.49
CA GLY A 49 -17.83 -13.51 -7.50
C GLY A 49 -19.00 -12.54 -7.30
N GLU A 50 -19.64 -12.64 -6.14
CA GLU A 50 -20.75 -11.75 -5.78
C GLU A 50 -20.20 -10.47 -5.14
N GLY A 51 -20.65 -9.31 -5.67
CA GLY A 51 -20.34 -8.01 -5.09
C GLY A 51 -21.14 -7.78 -3.80
N THR A 52 -20.55 -7.07 -2.86
CA THR A 52 -21.23 -6.64 -1.64
C THR A 52 -21.77 -5.23 -1.84
N VAL A 53 -23.08 -5.04 -1.68
CA VAL A 53 -23.72 -3.71 -1.68
C VAL A 53 -23.25 -2.95 -0.43
N VAL A 54 -22.66 -1.77 -0.63
CA VAL A 54 -22.07 -0.97 0.46
C VAL A 54 -22.64 0.43 0.57
N ALA A 55 -23.31 0.90 -0.47
CA ALA A 55 -23.98 2.20 -0.52
C ALA A 55 -24.98 2.24 -1.67
N THR A 56 -25.71 3.32 -1.77
CA THR A 56 -26.53 3.67 -2.94
C THR A 56 -25.91 4.85 -3.68
N VAL A 57 -26.32 5.05 -4.95
CA VAL A 57 -25.90 6.24 -5.72
C VAL A 57 -26.38 7.55 -5.10
N ALA A 58 -27.47 7.50 -4.32
CA ALA A 58 -27.96 8.66 -3.57
C ALA A 58 -27.05 9.04 -2.39
N GLU A 59 -26.46 8.03 -1.73
CA GLU A 59 -25.49 8.24 -0.64
C GLU A 59 -24.11 8.63 -1.13
N LEU A 60 -23.80 8.35 -2.40
CA LEU A 60 -22.52 8.70 -3.04
C LEU A 60 -22.76 9.55 -4.30
N PRO A 61 -23.14 10.81 -4.20
CA PRO A 61 -23.27 11.72 -5.34
C PRO A 61 -21.99 11.83 -6.16
N VAL A 62 -22.11 12.19 -7.43
CA VAL A 62 -20.94 12.44 -8.30
C VAL A 62 -20.02 13.50 -7.69
N GLY A 63 -18.71 13.27 -7.75
CA GLY A 63 -17.69 14.13 -7.18
C GLY A 63 -17.50 13.96 -5.66
N THR A 64 -18.23 13.04 -5.01
CA THR A 64 -18.13 12.89 -3.55
C THR A 64 -17.42 11.61 -3.13
N ARG A 65 -17.06 11.56 -1.87
CA ARG A 65 -16.33 10.47 -1.21
C ARG A 65 -17.14 9.93 -0.03
N LEU A 66 -17.07 8.62 0.19
CA LEU A 66 -17.75 7.96 1.28
C LEU A 66 -16.82 6.94 1.95
N SER A 67 -16.84 6.87 3.29
CA SER A 67 -16.23 5.77 4.05
C SER A 67 -17.29 4.76 4.40
N VAL A 68 -17.05 3.49 4.06
CA VAL A 68 -17.97 2.38 4.34
C VAL A 68 -17.23 1.25 5.05
N ALA A 69 -17.98 0.35 5.66
CA ALA A 69 -17.46 -0.89 6.24
C ALA A 69 -18.16 -2.07 5.59
N ALA A 70 -17.40 -3.11 5.25
CA ALA A 70 -17.93 -4.36 4.71
C ALA A 70 -17.13 -5.56 5.24
N VAL A 71 -17.75 -6.73 5.19
CA VAL A 71 -17.06 -7.98 5.48
C VAL A 71 -16.33 -8.44 4.22
N ARG A 72 -15.04 -8.70 4.32
CA ARG A 72 -14.28 -9.28 3.22
C ARG A 72 -14.78 -10.70 2.92
N THR A 73 -15.03 -10.98 1.66
CA THR A 73 -15.52 -12.29 1.22
C THR A 73 -14.42 -13.17 0.67
N ARG A 74 -13.23 -12.59 0.40
CA ARG A 74 -12.11 -13.27 -0.25
C ARG A 74 -10.76 -12.97 0.40
N GLY A 75 -9.77 -13.81 0.05
CA GLY A 75 -8.40 -13.66 0.52
C GLY A 75 -8.20 -14.10 1.97
N GLY A 76 -7.01 -13.87 2.50
CA GLY A 76 -6.62 -14.25 3.86
C GLY A 76 -7.38 -13.52 4.98
N GLU A 77 -8.14 -12.50 4.64
CA GLU A 77 -8.96 -11.70 5.55
C GLU A 77 -10.47 -11.96 5.38
N ALA A 78 -10.86 -13.04 4.67
CA ALA A 78 -12.25 -13.42 4.51
C ALA A 78 -12.94 -13.62 5.87
N GLY A 79 -14.16 -13.10 6.00
CA GLY A 79 -14.94 -13.09 7.23
C GLY A 79 -14.63 -11.94 8.19
N LYS A 80 -13.60 -11.13 7.93
CA LYS A 80 -13.27 -9.95 8.74
C LYS A 80 -13.90 -8.68 8.20
N GLN A 81 -14.40 -7.86 9.12
CA GLN A 81 -14.86 -6.52 8.77
C GLN A 81 -13.69 -5.60 8.46
N ALA A 82 -13.78 -4.86 7.37
CA ALA A 82 -12.78 -3.89 6.94
C ALA A 82 -13.42 -2.57 6.53
N GLY A 83 -12.64 -1.48 6.62
CA GLY A 83 -13.02 -0.17 6.12
C GLY A 83 -12.62 0.01 4.66
N PHE A 84 -13.47 0.68 3.89
CA PHE A 84 -13.22 1.03 2.50
C PHE A 84 -13.53 2.50 2.25
N LEU A 85 -12.83 3.09 1.29
CA LEU A 85 -13.02 4.44 0.82
C LEU A 85 -13.58 4.39 -0.59
N LEU A 86 -14.68 5.08 -0.82
CA LEU A 86 -15.33 5.18 -2.12
C LEU A 86 -15.18 6.59 -2.67
N PHE A 87 -15.01 6.70 -3.99
CA PHE A 87 -15.07 7.95 -4.73
C PHE A 87 -15.86 7.74 -6.03
N ARG A 88 -16.76 8.64 -6.34
CA ARG A 88 -17.56 8.60 -7.58
C ARG A 88 -17.21 9.76 -8.50
N PRO A 89 -16.26 9.58 -9.44
CA PRO A 89 -15.82 10.65 -10.33
C PRO A 89 -16.87 11.06 -11.36
N ASN A 90 -17.79 10.17 -11.73
CA ASN A 90 -18.85 10.41 -12.71
C ASN A 90 -20.03 9.45 -12.51
N ASP A 91 -21.07 9.58 -13.34
CA ASP A 91 -22.31 8.81 -13.23
C ASP A 91 -22.14 7.29 -13.36
N LYS A 92 -21.08 6.84 -14.03
CA LYS A 92 -20.89 5.43 -14.42
C LYS A 92 -19.78 4.74 -13.63
N THR A 93 -18.98 5.48 -12.89
CA THR A 93 -17.76 4.96 -12.27
C THR A 93 -17.78 5.17 -10.78
N VAL A 94 -17.42 4.14 -10.06
CA VAL A 94 -17.06 4.20 -8.65
C VAL A 94 -15.69 3.59 -8.45
N LEU A 95 -14.87 4.20 -7.62
CA LEU A 95 -13.54 3.76 -7.24
C LEU A 95 -13.58 3.34 -5.78
N ALA A 96 -12.97 2.21 -5.45
CA ALA A 96 -12.94 1.66 -4.10
C ALA A 96 -11.50 1.35 -3.68
N TYR A 97 -11.14 1.77 -2.47
CA TYR A 97 -9.81 1.59 -1.90
C TYR A 97 -9.90 1.07 -0.47
N THR A 98 -8.81 0.45 0.00
CA THR A 98 -8.67 0.16 1.43
C THR A 98 -8.69 1.46 2.24
N ALA A 99 -9.30 1.42 3.43
CA ALA A 99 -9.16 2.49 4.41
C ALA A 99 -7.94 2.30 5.34
N ILE A 100 -6.95 1.51 4.92
CA ILE A 100 -5.72 1.24 5.68
C ILE A 100 -4.58 2.07 5.11
N CYS A 101 -4.02 2.96 5.94
CA CYS A 101 -2.90 3.83 5.56
C CYS A 101 -1.63 3.04 5.28
N THR A 102 -1.03 3.26 4.12
CA THR A 102 0.19 2.58 3.67
C THR A 102 1.46 3.01 4.42
N HIS A 103 1.36 4.01 5.31
CA HIS A 103 2.47 4.37 6.20
C HIS A 103 2.62 3.38 7.36
N GLN A 104 1.60 3.23 8.22
CA GLN A 104 1.62 2.40 9.43
C GLN A 104 0.26 1.80 9.80
N GLY A 105 -0.63 1.59 8.82
CA GLY A 105 -1.88 0.86 9.04
C GLY A 105 -3.00 1.61 9.76
N CYS A 106 -2.85 2.92 10.04
CA CYS A 106 -3.92 3.71 10.61
C CYS A 106 -5.13 3.83 9.66
N ALA A 107 -6.31 4.11 10.21
CA ALA A 107 -7.49 4.37 9.40
C ALA A 107 -7.35 5.66 8.58
N VAL A 108 -7.62 5.54 7.29
CA VAL A 108 -7.78 6.68 6.36
C VAL A 108 -9.25 7.04 6.30
N THR A 109 -9.54 8.33 6.22
CA THR A 109 -10.90 8.86 6.21
C THR A 109 -11.15 9.76 5.00
N THR A 110 -12.43 10.09 4.76
CA THR A 110 -12.84 11.08 3.76
C THR A 110 -12.89 12.52 4.31
N LYS A 111 -12.54 12.70 5.60
CA LYS A 111 -12.56 14.00 6.28
C LYS A 111 -11.20 14.66 6.16
N ASP A 112 -10.91 15.21 4.99
CA ASP A 112 -9.72 16.01 4.74
C ASP A 112 -9.95 17.44 5.30
N PRO A 113 -9.09 17.93 6.23
CA PRO A 113 -9.22 19.29 6.76
C PRO A 113 -8.85 20.39 5.76
N ASN A 114 -8.15 20.04 4.66
CA ASN A 114 -7.59 21.01 3.72
C ASN A 114 -8.17 20.90 2.30
N GLY A 115 -9.06 19.93 2.05
CA GLY A 115 -9.57 19.75 0.70
C GLY A 115 -10.36 18.46 0.50
N GLU A 116 -10.13 17.82 -0.64
CA GLU A 116 -10.91 16.68 -1.12
C GLU A 116 -10.10 15.37 -1.21
N ALA A 117 -8.94 15.27 -0.59
CA ALA A 117 -8.17 14.04 -0.53
C ALA A 117 -8.77 13.04 0.48
N PHE A 118 -8.37 11.78 0.40
CA PHE A 118 -8.47 10.88 1.52
C PHE A 118 -7.37 11.21 2.53
N TYR A 119 -7.69 11.25 3.81
CA TYR A 119 -6.79 11.75 4.85
C TYR A 119 -6.56 10.72 5.96
N CYS A 120 -5.29 10.52 6.30
CA CYS A 120 -4.89 9.72 7.45
C CYS A 120 -4.48 10.65 8.62
N PRO A 121 -5.28 10.73 9.70
CA PRO A 121 -5.02 11.70 10.78
C PRO A 121 -3.84 11.34 11.69
N CYS A 122 -3.34 10.10 11.67
CA CYS A 122 -2.25 9.68 12.55
C CYS A 122 -0.96 10.46 12.29
N HIS A 123 -0.55 10.61 11.02
CA HIS A 123 0.71 11.26 10.65
C HIS A 123 0.56 12.20 9.45
N GLY A 124 -0.67 12.57 9.09
CA GLY A 124 -0.91 13.55 8.04
C GLY A 124 -0.60 13.06 6.62
N SER A 125 -0.85 11.80 6.30
CA SER A 125 -0.77 11.33 4.91
C SER A 125 -2.05 11.65 4.15
N TYR A 126 -1.92 12.06 2.89
CA TYR A 126 -3.00 12.38 1.98
C TYR A 126 -2.93 11.48 0.75
N PHE A 127 -4.09 11.03 0.28
CA PHE A 127 -4.20 10.15 -0.88
C PHE A 127 -5.23 10.71 -1.86
N GLN A 128 -4.88 10.67 -3.14
CA GLN A 128 -5.72 11.20 -4.21
C GLN A 128 -6.91 10.25 -4.46
N PRO A 129 -8.16 10.75 -4.50
CA PRO A 129 -9.33 9.87 -4.68
C PRO A 129 -9.42 9.21 -6.06
N GLU A 130 -8.84 9.82 -7.09
CA GLU A 130 -8.90 9.37 -8.48
C GLU A 130 -8.08 8.10 -8.73
N ASP A 131 -6.98 7.93 -8.01
CA ASP A 131 -6.05 6.84 -8.26
C ASP A 131 -5.43 6.20 -7.00
N GLY A 132 -5.74 6.73 -5.81
CA GLY A 132 -5.25 6.22 -4.54
C GLY A 132 -3.80 6.61 -4.21
N LYS A 133 -3.11 7.39 -5.05
CA LYS A 133 -1.71 7.79 -4.82
C LYS A 133 -1.53 8.57 -3.54
N ALA A 134 -0.45 8.29 -2.81
CA ALA A 134 0.01 9.15 -1.73
C ALA A 134 0.58 10.46 -2.31
N VAL A 135 -0.03 11.60 -1.96
CA VAL A 135 0.33 12.92 -2.50
C VAL A 135 0.97 13.84 -1.47
N ALA A 136 0.80 13.55 -0.18
CA ALA A 136 1.48 14.27 0.89
C ALA A 136 1.61 13.42 2.16
N GLY A 137 2.50 13.84 3.07
CA GLY A 137 2.77 13.14 4.31
C GLY A 137 3.80 12.00 4.16
N PRO A 138 3.91 11.14 5.16
CA PRO A 138 4.94 10.10 5.19
C PRO A 138 4.62 8.84 4.39
N ALA A 139 3.38 8.60 3.97
CA ALA A 139 3.04 7.46 3.11
C ALA A 139 3.76 7.53 1.77
N ARG A 140 4.24 6.37 1.27
CA ARG A 140 5.05 6.27 0.04
C ARG A 140 4.44 5.33 -1.00
N ALA A 141 3.36 4.64 -0.67
CA ALA A 141 2.65 3.73 -1.55
C ALA A 141 1.20 4.15 -1.72
N ALA A 142 0.63 3.88 -2.89
CA ALA A 142 -0.78 4.07 -3.15
C ALA A 142 -1.64 3.14 -2.28
N LEU A 143 -2.90 3.51 -2.05
CA LEU A 143 -3.89 2.65 -1.42
C LEU A 143 -4.21 1.46 -2.32
N GLU A 144 -4.40 0.29 -1.74
CA GLU A 144 -4.90 -0.90 -2.44
C GLU A 144 -6.28 -0.61 -3.04
N ARG A 145 -6.47 -0.98 -4.32
CA ARG A 145 -7.69 -0.76 -5.05
C ARG A 145 -8.51 -2.05 -5.16
N PHE A 146 -9.81 -1.94 -5.05
CA PHE A 146 -10.77 -3.04 -5.20
C PHE A 146 -11.64 -2.81 -6.43
N ALA A 147 -12.14 -3.92 -7.00
CA ALA A 147 -13.18 -3.83 -8.02
C ALA A 147 -14.44 -3.25 -7.40
N ALA A 148 -15.08 -2.34 -8.13
CA ALA A 148 -16.33 -1.72 -7.74
C ALA A 148 -17.16 -1.38 -8.97
N GLU A 149 -18.49 -1.42 -8.83
CA GLU A 149 -19.41 -1.06 -9.91
C GLU A 149 -20.70 -0.44 -9.36
N ILE A 150 -21.41 0.23 -10.23
CA ILE A 150 -22.78 0.70 -10.00
C ILE A 150 -23.72 -0.23 -10.75
N LYS A 151 -24.69 -0.82 -10.04
CA LYS A 151 -25.69 -1.71 -10.60
C LYS A 151 -27.09 -1.25 -10.21
N GLY A 152 -27.78 -0.60 -11.15
CA GLY A 152 -28.99 0.14 -10.82
C GLY A 152 -28.68 1.31 -9.88
N ASP A 153 -29.31 1.32 -8.73
CA ASP A 153 -29.09 2.32 -7.67
C ASP A 153 -28.05 1.87 -6.63
N ASP A 154 -27.55 0.65 -6.72
CA ASP A 154 -26.62 0.08 -5.75
C ASP A 154 -25.16 0.30 -6.16
N VAL A 155 -24.33 0.60 -5.17
CA VAL A 155 -22.86 0.64 -5.25
C VAL A 155 -22.31 -0.64 -4.64
N LEU A 156 -21.63 -1.45 -5.45
CA LEU A 156 -21.05 -2.73 -5.04
C LEU A 156 -19.54 -2.67 -5.02
N ILE A 157 -18.95 -3.40 -4.06
CA ILE A 157 -17.50 -3.69 -4.04
C ILE A 157 -17.27 -5.20 -4.01
N TYR A 158 -16.12 -5.64 -4.55
CA TYR A 158 -15.71 -7.04 -4.65
C TYR A 158 -14.50 -7.28 -3.75
N VAL A 159 -14.71 -7.77 -2.52
CA VAL A 159 -13.71 -7.80 -1.43
C VAL A 159 -13.62 -9.15 -0.73
#